data_2c7be7c84b25d87e65177469942de56e
#
_entry.id   2c7be7c84b25d87e65177469942de56e
#
_cell.length_a   1.000
_cell.length_b   1.000
_cell.length_c   1.000
_cell.angle_alpha   90.00
_cell.angle_beta   90.00
_cell.angle_gamma   90.00
#
_symmetry.space_group_name_H-M   'P 1'
#
loop_
_entity.id
_entity.type
_entity.pdbx_description
1 polymer ?
#
loop_
_entity_poly.entity_id
_entity_poly.type
_entity_poly.pdbx_seq_one_letter_code
_entity_poly.pdbx_strand_id
1 'polypeptide(L)'
;RDVAQTSVSFSDHRARLCGHDELRLRRIVGVEVFEHLVAQALSEIGEERVERQELQTNRSLLRTRLRLLQQHGPGLGSMFGAEPAAPSEQTRLAAELLENERQLESLGGSDSVLEAELETLKAVLDNPQRYLHFESTHLRLNTMNVLLDDNSSEQAADVDFAVVELSGANPVRRAFVLARVARAELPPPKKLDFDHAARYL
;
A
#
# COMPACT_ATOMS: atom_id res chain seq x y z
N ARG A 1 20.16 33.77 -29.51
CA ARG A 1 20.16 33.42 -28.08
C ARG A 1 19.26 32.21 -27.95
N ASP A 2 19.84 31.09 -27.59
CA ASP A 2 19.07 29.87 -27.29
C ASP A 2 18.32 30.10 -25.98
N VAL A 3 17.00 30.04 -26.03
CA VAL A 3 16.14 30.12 -24.85
C VAL A 3 15.76 28.69 -24.46
N ALA A 4 16.09 28.29 -23.25
CA ALA A 4 15.66 26.99 -22.73
C ALA A 4 14.14 26.98 -22.61
N GLN A 5 13.48 26.03 -23.27
CA GLN A 5 12.03 25.85 -23.24
C GLN A 5 11.69 24.49 -22.59
N THR A 6 10.69 24.48 -21.74
CA THR A 6 10.17 23.25 -21.13
C THR A 6 8.95 22.80 -21.90
N SER A 7 9.00 21.61 -22.51
CA SER A 7 7.85 21.00 -23.16
C SER A 7 7.20 19.94 -22.27
N VAL A 8 5.87 19.84 -22.33
CA VAL A 8 5.08 18.88 -21.58
C VAL A 8 4.46 17.86 -22.52
N SER A 9 4.57 16.60 -22.21
CA SER A 9 3.93 15.52 -22.98
C SER A 9 3.06 14.66 -22.07
N PHE A 10 1.89 14.28 -22.57
CA PHE A 10 0.99 13.34 -21.90
C PHE A 10 0.97 12.03 -22.69
N SER A 11 1.13 10.91 -21.98
CA SER A 11 1.14 9.57 -22.54
C SER A 11 0.25 8.62 -21.75
N ASP A 12 -0.01 7.43 -22.29
CA ASP A 12 -0.80 6.37 -21.64
C ASP A 12 -2.22 6.83 -21.24
N HIS A 13 -2.90 7.52 -22.17
CA HIS A 13 -4.26 8.00 -21.95
C HIS A 13 -5.22 6.84 -21.78
N ARG A 14 -6.00 6.84 -20.67
CA ARG A 14 -6.97 5.81 -20.35
C ARG A 14 -8.25 6.41 -19.78
N ALA A 15 -9.38 6.10 -20.37
CA ALA A 15 -10.66 6.34 -19.73
C ALA A 15 -10.93 5.19 -18.73
N ARG A 16 -10.96 5.49 -17.44
CA ARG A 16 -11.14 4.47 -16.39
C ARG A 16 -12.57 4.41 -15.87
N LEU A 17 -13.14 5.57 -15.61
CA LEU A 17 -14.48 5.70 -15.05
C LEU A 17 -15.31 6.56 -16.00
N CYS A 18 -16.47 6.06 -16.42
CA CYS A 18 -17.39 6.77 -17.29
C CYS A 18 -18.78 6.81 -16.65
N GLY A 19 -19.45 7.94 -16.75
CA GLY A 19 -20.79 8.12 -16.21
C GLY A 19 -21.56 9.17 -17.02
N HIS A 20 -22.88 9.17 -16.89
CA HIS A 20 -23.74 10.16 -17.55
C HIS A 20 -23.85 11.45 -16.73
N ASP A 21 -23.56 11.38 -15.44
CA ASP A 21 -23.71 12.45 -14.46
C ASP A 21 -22.42 12.61 -13.64
N GLU A 22 -21.95 13.84 -13.55
CA GLU A 22 -20.74 14.19 -12.82
C GLU A 22 -20.84 13.84 -11.32
N LEU A 23 -21.99 14.12 -10.70
CA LEU A 23 -22.17 13.84 -9.27
C LEU A 23 -22.05 12.35 -8.97
N ARG A 24 -22.64 11.52 -9.83
CA ARG A 24 -22.52 10.06 -9.73
C ARG A 24 -21.09 9.60 -9.94
N LEU A 25 -20.38 10.20 -10.91
CA LEU A 25 -18.98 9.86 -11.19
C LEU A 25 -18.09 10.21 -10.00
N ARG A 26 -18.26 11.40 -9.41
CA ARG A 26 -17.54 11.81 -8.19
C ARG A 26 -17.80 10.87 -7.01
N ARG A 27 -19.03 10.37 -6.88
CA ARG A 27 -19.38 9.39 -5.84
C ARG A 27 -18.67 8.05 -6.08
N ILE A 28 -18.61 7.58 -7.33
CA ILE A 28 -17.88 6.35 -7.68
C ILE A 28 -16.39 6.51 -7.34
N VAL A 29 -15.77 7.63 -7.72
CA VAL A 29 -14.37 7.94 -7.36
C VAL A 29 -14.19 7.91 -5.84
N GLY A 30 -15.11 8.48 -5.07
CA GLY A 30 -15.05 8.44 -3.60
C GLY A 30 -15.11 7.02 -3.03
N VAL A 31 -15.91 6.14 -3.62
CA VAL A 31 -15.97 4.72 -3.22
C VAL A 31 -14.65 4.02 -3.53
N GLU A 32 -14.10 4.19 -4.73
CA GLU A 32 -12.80 3.60 -5.11
C GLU A 32 -11.66 4.05 -4.19
N VAL A 33 -11.64 5.34 -3.82
CA VAL A 33 -10.67 5.88 -2.85
C VAL A 33 -10.84 5.22 -1.48
N PHE A 34 -12.07 5.10 -1.00
CA PHE A 34 -12.36 4.45 0.27
C PHE A 34 -11.93 2.97 0.26
N GLU A 35 -12.26 2.22 -0.81
CA GLU A 35 -11.85 0.84 -0.97
C GLU A 35 -10.32 0.68 -1.01
N HIS A 36 -9.61 1.63 -1.64
CA HIS A 36 -8.15 1.65 -1.64
C HIS A 36 -7.60 1.82 -0.21
N LEU A 37 -8.13 2.75 0.58
CA LEU A 37 -7.70 2.96 1.96
C LEU A 37 -7.99 1.73 2.84
N VAL A 38 -9.16 1.10 2.68
CA VAL A 38 -9.49 -0.15 3.38
C VAL A 38 -8.52 -1.27 3.00
N ALA A 39 -8.20 -1.42 1.70
CA ALA A 39 -7.24 -2.41 1.25
C ALA A 39 -5.83 -2.15 1.85
N GLN A 40 -5.43 -0.89 1.96
CA GLN A 40 -4.17 -0.51 2.60
C GLN A 40 -4.17 -0.87 4.10
N ALA A 41 -5.25 -0.56 4.82
CA ALA A 41 -5.40 -0.94 6.23
C ALA A 41 -5.34 -2.47 6.43
N LEU A 42 -6.02 -3.22 5.56
CA LEU A 42 -5.98 -4.69 5.59
C LEU A 42 -4.59 -5.26 5.30
N SER A 43 -3.79 -4.57 4.47
CA SER A 43 -2.39 -4.96 4.23
C SER A 43 -1.55 -4.77 5.49
N GLU A 44 -1.66 -3.63 6.17
CA GLU A 44 -0.96 -3.36 7.44
C GLU A 44 -1.37 -4.35 8.54
N ILE A 45 -2.66 -4.61 8.69
CA ILE A 45 -3.18 -5.63 9.61
C ILE A 45 -2.61 -7.02 9.27
N GLY A 46 -2.51 -7.33 7.97
CA GLY A 46 -1.93 -8.60 7.50
C GLY A 46 -0.47 -8.75 7.90
N GLU A 47 0.33 -7.70 7.74
CA GLU A 47 1.75 -7.67 8.14
C GLU A 47 1.90 -7.85 9.66
N GLU A 48 1.11 -7.13 10.46
CA GLU A 48 1.09 -7.27 11.92
C GLU A 48 0.69 -8.70 12.38
N ARG A 49 -0.25 -9.34 11.69
CA ARG A 49 -0.64 -10.73 11.97
C ARG A 49 0.49 -11.71 11.71
N VAL A 50 1.21 -11.54 10.59
CA VAL A 50 2.38 -12.38 10.25
C VAL A 50 3.46 -12.21 11.31
N GLU A 51 3.82 -10.99 11.67
CA GLU A 51 4.81 -10.70 12.71
C GLU A 51 4.42 -11.34 14.04
N ARG A 52 3.16 -11.18 14.47
CA ARG A 52 2.65 -11.81 15.69
C ARG A 52 2.78 -13.34 15.66
N GLN A 53 2.46 -13.96 14.52
CA GLN A 53 2.57 -15.42 14.36
C GLN A 53 4.01 -15.90 14.42
N GLU A 54 4.93 -15.14 13.82
CA GLU A 54 6.38 -15.44 13.91
C GLU A 54 6.88 -15.36 15.35
N LEU A 55 6.51 -14.31 16.08
CA LEU A 55 6.85 -14.14 17.49
C LEU A 55 6.27 -15.25 18.38
N GLN A 56 5.03 -15.68 18.11
CA GLN A 56 4.40 -16.80 18.84
C GLN A 56 5.13 -18.12 18.58
N THR A 57 5.52 -18.37 17.33
CA THR A 57 6.29 -19.56 16.94
C THR A 57 7.66 -19.54 17.61
N ASN A 58 8.36 -18.41 17.57
CA ASN A 58 9.65 -18.24 18.22
C ASN A 58 9.56 -18.44 19.73
N ARG A 59 8.53 -17.87 20.39
CA ARG A 59 8.26 -18.09 21.82
C ARG A 59 8.13 -19.58 22.15
N SER A 60 7.41 -20.34 21.33
CA SER A 60 7.23 -21.78 21.55
C SER A 60 8.54 -22.56 21.44
N LEU A 61 9.38 -22.20 20.48
CA LEU A 61 10.71 -22.77 20.29
C LEU A 61 11.64 -22.42 21.45
N LEU A 62 11.72 -21.17 21.87
CA LEU A 62 12.54 -20.73 23.00
C LEU A 62 12.15 -21.44 24.30
N ARG A 63 10.85 -21.55 24.57
CA ARG A 63 10.32 -22.29 25.74
C ARG A 63 10.68 -23.76 25.70
N THR A 64 10.58 -24.41 24.53
CA THR A 64 10.95 -25.82 24.34
C THR A 64 12.44 -26.02 24.56
N ARG A 65 13.28 -25.16 23.98
CA ARG A 65 14.74 -25.21 24.13
C ARG A 65 15.14 -24.97 25.58
N LEU A 66 14.57 -24.01 26.25
CA LEU A 66 14.81 -23.74 27.68
C LEU A 66 14.44 -24.96 28.54
N ARG A 67 13.28 -25.59 28.29
CA ARG A 67 12.85 -26.82 28.98
C ARG A 67 13.83 -27.97 28.77
N LEU A 68 14.28 -28.19 27.54
CA LEU A 68 15.28 -29.24 27.23
C LEU A 68 16.59 -28.99 27.98
N LEU A 69 17.10 -27.75 28.01
CA LEU A 69 18.31 -27.41 28.77
C LEU A 69 18.13 -27.59 30.27
N GLN A 70 16.93 -27.33 30.81
CA GLN A 70 16.63 -27.59 32.22
C GLN A 70 16.51 -29.08 32.54
N GLN A 71 15.96 -29.88 31.61
CA GLN A 71 15.83 -31.36 31.80
C GLN A 71 17.16 -32.08 31.67
N HIS A 72 18.12 -31.56 30.89
CA HIS A 72 19.49 -32.08 30.77
C HIS A 72 20.42 -31.55 31.88
N GLY A 73 19.86 -30.98 32.95
CA GLY A 73 20.58 -30.66 34.20
C GLY A 73 21.25 -31.89 34.80
N PRO A 74 21.96 -31.80 35.95
CA PRO A 74 23.02 -32.73 36.39
C PRO A 74 22.65 -34.20 36.63
N GLY A 75 21.65 -34.73 35.90
CA GLY A 75 21.23 -36.13 35.97
C GLY A 75 22.05 -37.08 35.10
N LEU A 76 21.41 -37.69 34.09
CA LEU A 76 22.01 -38.73 33.22
C LEU A 76 23.10 -38.22 32.27
N GLY A 77 23.06 -36.95 31.81
CA GLY A 77 24.06 -36.38 30.92
C GLY A 77 25.46 -36.34 31.52
N SER A 78 25.57 -36.06 32.79
CA SER A 78 26.84 -36.08 33.56
C SER A 78 27.45 -37.49 33.63
N MET A 79 26.66 -38.53 33.64
CA MET A 79 27.15 -39.92 33.62
C MET A 79 27.74 -40.35 32.30
N PHE A 80 27.39 -39.69 31.18
CA PHE A 80 27.88 -39.96 29.82
C PHE A 80 28.86 -38.89 29.33
N GLY A 81 29.39 -38.04 30.20
CA GLY A 81 30.43 -37.06 29.85
C GLY A 81 29.92 -35.85 29.04
N ALA A 82 28.61 -35.63 28.98
CA ALA A 82 28.08 -34.40 28.42
C ALA A 82 28.34 -33.25 29.40
N GLU A 83 29.04 -32.19 28.93
CA GLU A 83 29.17 -30.96 29.70
C GLU A 83 27.81 -30.35 29.98
N PRO A 84 27.51 -29.93 31.23
CA PRO A 84 26.28 -29.20 31.50
C PRO A 84 26.24 -27.93 30.66
N ALA A 85 25.10 -27.67 30.02
CA ALA A 85 24.90 -26.44 29.27
C ALA A 85 25.33 -25.25 30.12
N ALA A 86 26.21 -24.39 29.58
CA ALA A 86 26.79 -23.30 30.33
C ALA A 86 25.68 -22.43 30.91
N PRO A 87 25.74 -22.00 32.18
CA PRO A 87 24.76 -21.13 32.80
C PRO A 87 24.46 -19.86 31.95
N SER A 88 25.42 -19.45 31.17
CA SER A 88 25.31 -18.33 30.22
C SER A 88 24.31 -18.58 29.09
N GLU A 89 24.13 -19.85 28.62
CA GLU A 89 23.20 -20.17 27.54
C GLU A 89 21.74 -20.14 28.04
N GLN A 90 21.48 -20.64 29.24
CA GLN A 90 20.16 -20.59 29.86
C GLN A 90 19.75 -19.13 30.12
N THR A 91 20.67 -18.32 30.65
CA THR A 91 20.41 -16.88 30.90
C THR A 91 20.13 -16.13 29.59
N ARG A 92 20.88 -16.43 28.53
CA ARG A 92 20.67 -15.85 27.22
C ARG A 92 19.30 -16.18 26.65
N LEU A 93 18.90 -17.44 26.66
CA LEU A 93 17.60 -17.91 26.18
C LEU A 93 16.43 -17.32 26.99
N ALA A 94 16.61 -17.19 28.31
CA ALA A 94 15.63 -16.55 29.17
C ALA A 94 15.45 -15.05 28.82
N ALA A 95 16.55 -14.36 28.53
CA ALA A 95 16.51 -12.95 28.09
C ALA A 95 15.85 -12.82 26.72
N GLU A 96 16.14 -13.71 25.77
CA GLU A 96 15.52 -13.75 24.44
C GLU A 96 14.00 -14.02 24.56
N LEU A 97 13.59 -14.92 25.45
CA LEU A 97 12.18 -15.20 25.71
C LEU A 97 11.45 -13.99 26.29
N LEU A 98 12.06 -13.29 27.25
CA LEU A 98 11.48 -12.09 27.87
C LEU A 98 11.31 -10.97 26.82
N GLU A 99 12.29 -10.76 25.95
CA GLU A 99 12.19 -9.76 24.89
C GLU A 99 11.11 -10.13 23.87
N ASN A 100 11.01 -11.39 23.48
CA ASN A 100 9.95 -11.87 22.58
C ASN A 100 8.54 -11.69 23.21
N GLU A 101 8.40 -11.96 24.51
CA GLU A 101 7.13 -11.74 25.22
C GLU A 101 6.79 -10.24 25.30
N ARG A 102 7.78 -9.37 25.48
CA ARG A 102 7.58 -7.93 25.47
C ARG A 102 7.13 -7.43 24.08
N GLN A 103 7.71 -7.95 23.01
CA GLN A 103 7.30 -7.64 21.63
C GLN A 103 5.87 -8.11 21.36
N LEU A 104 5.48 -9.31 21.82
CA LEU A 104 4.11 -9.79 21.70
C LEU A 104 3.11 -8.92 22.47
N GLU A 105 3.49 -8.43 23.64
CA GLU A 105 2.64 -7.49 24.40
C GLU A 105 2.47 -6.15 23.70
N SER A 106 3.54 -5.64 23.04
CA SER A 106 3.48 -4.38 22.29
C SER A 106 2.59 -4.44 21.05
N LEU A 107 2.44 -5.62 20.45
CA LEU A 107 1.53 -5.87 19.32
C LEU A 107 0.06 -6.12 19.76
N GLY A 108 -0.26 -5.86 21.02
CA GLY A 108 -1.56 -6.18 21.61
C GLY A 108 -1.64 -7.66 22.03
N GLY A 109 -1.85 -7.91 23.31
CA GLY A 109 -2.03 -9.25 23.85
C GLY A 109 -3.18 -9.99 23.15
N SER A 110 -3.28 -11.32 23.35
CA SER A 110 -4.26 -12.18 22.65
C SER A 110 -5.72 -11.74 22.79
N ASP A 111 -6.05 -11.01 23.83
CA ASP A 111 -7.41 -10.61 24.16
C ASP A 111 -7.84 -9.28 23.52
N SER A 112 -6.89 -8.50 22.95
CA SER A 112 -7.15 -7.18 22.36
C SER A 112 -6.77 -7.10 20.86
N VAL A 113 -6.64 -8.25 20.19
CA VAL A 113 -6.24 -8.29 18.77
C VAL A 113 -7.24 -7.55 17.89
N LEU A 114 -8.54 -7.76 18.10
CA LEU A 114 -9.58 -7.13 17.29
C LEU A 114 -9.61 -5.61 17.50
N GLU A 115 -9.41 -5.15 18.73
CA GLU A 115 -9.33 -3.74 19.06
C GLU A 115 -8.12 -3.08 18.39
N ALA A 116 -6.95 -3.75 18.38
CA ALA A 116 -5.75 -3.27 17.70
C ALA A 116 -5.97 -3.18 16.19
N GLU A 117 -6.55 -4.20 15.56
CA GLU A 117 -6.89 -4.21 14.14
C GLU A 117 -7.88 -3.09 13.77
N LEU A 118 -8.87 -2.85 14.64
CA LEU A 118 -9.83 -1.75 14.45
C LEU A 118 -9.16 -0.38 14.58
N GLU A 119 -8.21 -0.24 15.51
CA GLU A 119 -7.45 1.01 15.65
C GLU A 119 -6.53 1.26 14.46
N THR A 120 -5.89 0.22 13.89
CA THR A 120 -5.11 0.31 12.64
C THR A 120 -6.00 0.75 11.48
N LEU A 121 -7.18 0.12 11.30
CA LEU A 121 -8.15 0.53 10.29
C LEU A 121 -8.56 2.00 10.45
N LYS A 122 -8.88 2.41 11.67
CA LYS A 122 -9.26 3.77 12.00
C LYS A 122 -8.12 4.75 11.73
N ALA A 123 -6.88 4.43 12.12
CA ALA A 123 -5.71 5.27 11.90
C ALA A 123 -5.44 5.54 10.40
N VAL A 124 -5.65 4.54 9.53
CA VAL A 124 -5.55 4.70 8.08
C VAL A 124 -6.65 5.61 7.55
N LEU A 125 -7.90 5.40 7.98
CA LEU A 125 -9.04 6.19 7.50
C LEU A 125 -9.03 7.64 8.01
N ASP A 126 -8.51 7.87 9.21
CA ASP A 126 -8.36 9.21 9.79
C ASP A 126 -7.20 10.00 9.17
N ASN A 127 -6.22 9.31 8.55
CA ASN A 127 -5.04 9.91 7.95
C ASN A 127 -4.87 9.53 6.46
N PRO A 128 -5.86 9.76 5.58
CA PRO A 128 -5.81 9.34 4.19
C PRO A 128 -4.66 9.98 3.42
N GLN A 129 -4.20 11.15 3.82
CA GLN A 129 -3.12 11.90 3.19
C GLN A 129 -1.76 11.16 3.24
N ARG A 130 -1.60 10.21 4.15
CA ARG A 130 -0.39 9.37 4.24
C ARG A 130 -0.30 8.39 3.07
N TYR A 131 -1.44 7.96 2.54
CA TYR A 131 -1.54 6.91 1.52
C TYR A 131 -1.92 7.44 0.15
N LEU A 132 -2.51 8.62 0.12
CA LEU A 132 -3.10 9.22 -1.06
C LEU A 132 -2.85 10.73 -1.05
N HIS A 133 -2.03 11.20 -1.97
CA HIS A 133 -1.75 12.62 -2.13
C HIS A 133 -2.37 13.15 -3.42
N PHE A 134 -3.05 14.29 -3.32
CA PHE A 134 -3.64 15.00 -4.45
C PHE A 134 -3.00 16.37 -4.59
N GLU A 135 -2.51 16.67 -5.78
CA GLU A 135 -1.99 17.97 -6.14
C GLU A 135 -2.74 18.51 -7.35
N SER A 136 -3.36 19.67 -7.22
CA SER A 136 -3.97 20.37 -8.36
C SER A 136 -2.90 21.11 -9.12
N THR A 137 -2.78 20.85 -10.41
CA THR A 137 -1.77 21.44 -11.28
C THR A 137 -2.45 22.21 -12.41
N HIS A 138 -2.05 23.44 -12.59
CA HIS A 138 -2.46 24.32 -13.68
C HIS A 138 -1.27 24.53 -14.63
N LEU A 139 -1.44 24.28 -15.92
CA LEU A 139 -0.42 24.51 -16.93
C LEU A 139 -0.97 25.38 -18.04
N ARG A 140 -0.18 26.34 -18.45
CA ARG A 140 -0.45 27.17 -19.62
C ARG A 140 0.47 26.74 -20.77
N LEU A 141 -0.11 26.16 -21.82
CA LEU A 141 0.63 25.53 -22.91
C LEU A 141 0.33 26.23 -24.24
N ASN A 142 1.36 26.43 -25.06
CA ASN A 142 1.15 26.85 -26.44
C ASN A 142 0.81 25.65 -27.34
N THR A 143 0.61 25.91 -28.64
CA THR A 143 0.26 24.88 -29.64
C THR A 143 1.32 23.80 -29.82
N MET A 144 2.56 24.01 -29.35
CA MET A 144 3.67 23.05 -29.38
C MET A 144 3.87 22.36 -28.03
N ASN A 145 2.91 22.49 -27.10
CA ASN A 145 2.99 21.97 -25.73
C ASN A 145 4.20 22.51 -24.94
N VAL A 146 4.64 23.71 -25.25
CA VAL A 146 5.67 24.42 -24.48
C VAL A 146 4.97 25.14 -23.33
N LEU A 147 5.55 24.98 -22.13
CA LEU A 147 5.07 25.67 -20.93
C LEU A 147 5.35 27.18 -21.07
N LEU A 148 4.31 27.97 -20.91
CA LEU A 148 4.37 29.42 -20.94
C LEU A 148 4.23 29.99 -19.55
N ASP A 149 4.92 31.10 -19.31
CA ASP A 149 4.71 31.91 -18.12
C ASP A 149 3.34 32.60 -18.16
N ASP A 150 2.76 32.88 -17.01
CA ASP A 150 1.43 33.51 -16.88
C ASP A 150 1.34 34.88 -17.58
N ASN A 151 2.48 35.56 -17.76
CA ASN A 151 2.58 36.86 -18.40
C ASN A 151 2.88 36.80 -19.92
N SER A 152 2.97 35.61 -20.50
CA SER A 152 3.22 35.46 -21.93
C SER A 152 2.06 35.97 -22.76
N SER A 153 2.36 36.75 -23.80
CA SER A 153 1.36 37.22 -24.77
C SER A 153 1.07 36.20 -25.88
N GLU A 154 1.71 35.05 -25.86
CA GLU A 154 1.45 33.98 -26.84
C GLU A 154 0.07 33.35 -26.62
N GLN A 155 -0.51 32.88 -27.73
CA GLN A 155 -1.75 32.11 -27.67
C GLN A 155 -1.52 30.81 -26.89
N ALA A 156 -2.25 30.64 -25.80
CA ALA A 156 -2.10 29.50 -24.90
C ALA A 156 -3.44 28.82 -24.63
N ALA A 157 -3.38 27.56 -24.30
CA ALA A 157 -4.47 26.81 -23.70
C ALA A 157 -4.15 26.52 -22.23
N ASP A 158 -5.10 26.79 -21.37
CA ASP A 158 -5.02 26.49 -19.95
C ASP A 158 -5.49 25.05 -19.72
N VAL A 159 -4.68 24.25 -19.02
CA VAL A 159 -4.97 22.84 -18.73
C VAL A 159 -4.91 22.62 -17.22
N ASP A 160 -6.06 22.29 -16.66
CA ASP A 160 -6.20 21.94 -15.24
C ASP A 160 -6.31 20.44 -15.07
N PHE A 161 -5.49 19.88 -14.18
CA PHE A 161 -5.56 18.47 -13.85
C PHE A 161 -5.09 18.21 -12.41
N ALA A 162 -5.49 17.08 -11.87
CA ALA A 162 -5.02 16.64 -10.58
C ALA A 162 -3.95 15.55 -10.76
N VAL A 163 -2.81 15.73 -10.11
CA VAL A 163 -1.82 14.66 -9.95
C VAL A 163 -2.16 13.89 -8.69
N VAL A 164 -2.31 12.59 -8.82
CA VAL A 164 -2.58 11.69 -7.70
C VAL A 164 -1.39 10.78 -7.50
N GLU A 165 -0.90 10.74 -6.27
CA GLU A 165 0.13 9.81 -5.84
C GLU A 165 -0.46 8.83 -4.84
N LEU A 166 -0.35 7.54 -5.15
CA LEU A 166 -0.69 6.45 -4.25
C LEU A 166 0.60 5.94 -3.62
N SER A 167 0.69 6.02 -2.30
CA SER A 167 1.79 5.42 -1.53
C SER A 167 1.46 3.95 -1.26
N GLY A 168 2.47 3.09 -1.16
CA GLY A 168 2.31 1.67 -0.87
C GLY A 168 3.42 0.84 -1.50
N ALA A 169 3.26 -0.49 -1.53
CA ALA A 169 4.24 -1.42 -2.09
C ALA A 169 4.55 -1.15 -3.58
N ASN A 170 3.58 -0.61 -4.33
CA ASN A 170 3.73 -0.20 -5.73
C ASN A 170 3.28 1.26 -5.87
N PRO A 171 4.13 2.23 -5.62
CA PRO A 171 3.76 3.63 -5.71
C PRO A 171 3.35 3.99 -7.15
N VAL A 172 2.23 4.67 -7.30
CA VAL A 172 1.67 5.09 -8.59
C VAL A 172 1.46 6.59 -8.58
N ARG A 173 2.02 7.27 -9.59
CA ARG A 173 1.77 8.69 -9.84
C ARG A 173 1.07 8.84 -11.18
N ARG A 174 -0.11 9.50 -11.20
CA ARG A 174 -0.91 9.69 -12.41
C ARG A 174 -1.56 11.06 -12.43
N ALA A 175 -1.67 11.63 -13.63
CA ALA A 175 -2.49 12.81 -13.86
C ALA A 175 -3.92 12.38 -14.20
N PHE A 176 -4.90 13.06 -13.60
CA PHE A 176 -6.33 12.81 -13.79
C PHE A 176 -7.01 14.08 -14.28
N VAL A 177 -7.83 13.91 -15.29
CA VAL A 177 -8.69 14.98 -15.82
C VAL A 177 -10.13 14.48 -15.81
N LEU A 178 -11.04 15.32 -15.33
CA LEU A 178 -12.46 15.10 -15.52
C LEU A 178 -12.88 15.74 -16.85
N ALA A 179 -13.15 14.90 -17.85
CA ALA A 179 -13.52 15.34 -19.18
C ALA A 179 -15.00 15.06 -19.47
N ARG A 180 -15.66 16.03 -20.12
CA ARG A 180 -17.01 15.88 -20.64
C ARG A 180 -16.93 15.72 -22.16
N VAL A 181 -17.46 14.59 -22.66
CA VAL A 181 -17.47 14.27 -24.09
C VAL A 181 -18.92 14.16 -24.56
N ALA A 182 -19.23 14.76 -25.70
CA ALA A 182 -20.54 14.63 -26.30
C ALA A 182 -20.77 13.19 -26.78
N ARG A 183 -21.97 12.65 -26.53
CA ARG A 183 -22.27 11.25 -26.91
C ARG A 183 -22.11 11.00 -28.41
N ALA A 184 -22.31 12.01 -29.24
CA ALA A 184 -22.14 11.93 -30.69
C ALA A 184 -20.66 11.78 -31.12
N GLU A 185 -19.72 12.15 -30.27
CA GLU A 185 -18.26 12.04 -30.50
C GLU A 185 -17.70 10.70 -30.03
N LEU A 186 -18.50 9.90 -29.32
CA LEU A 186 -18.07 8.58 -28.90
C LEU A 186 -18.01 7.63 -30.10
N PRO A 187 -16.92 6.86 -30.24
CA PRO A 187 -16.86 5.85 -31.29
C PRO A 187 -18.01 4.84 -31.11
N PRO A 188 -18.58 4.31 -32.23
CA PRO A 188 -19.62 3.31 -32.11
C PRO A 188 -19.10 2.12 -31.30
N PRO A 189 -19.95 1.48 -30.46
CA PRO A 189 -19.55 0.34 -29.66
C PRO A 189 -18.99 -0.73 -30.60
N LYS A 190 -17.74 -1.17 -30.33
CA LYS A 190 -17.18 -2.31 -31.05
C LYS A 190 -18.09 -3.51 -30.77
N LYS A 191 -18.77 -3.98 -31.79
CA LYS A 191 -19.49 -5.27 -31.72
C LYS A 191 -18.40 -6.30 -31.44
N LEU A 192 -18.44 -6.93 -30.26
CA LEU A 192 -17.65 -8.12 -30.01
C LEU A 192 -18.18 -9.22 -30.92
N ASP A 193 -17.42 -9.54 -31.96
CA ASP A 193 -17.72 -10.63 -32.84
C ASP A 193 -17.26 -11.92 -32.16
N PHE A 194 -18.21 -12.56 -31.47
CA PHE A 194 -17.98 -13.82 -30.74
C PHE A 194 -17.65 -14.98 -31.68
N ASP A 195 -18.03 -14.88 -32.97
CA ASP A 195 -17.72 -15.90 -33.98
C ASP A 195 -16.20 -15.98 -34.28
N HIS A 196 -15.44 -14.90 -34.07
CA HIS A 196 -14.01 -14.94 -34.18
C HIS A 196 -13.30 -15.50 -32.94
N ALA A 197 -13.90 -15.39 -31.76
CA ALA A 197 -13.33 -15.94 -30.52
C ALA A 197 -13.40 -17.48 -30.50
N ALA A 198 -14.40 -18.09 -31.10
CA ALA A 198 -14.57 -19.55 -31.20
C ALA A 198 -13.50 -20.26 -32.07
N ARG A 199 -12.68 -19.52 -32.82
CA ARG A 199 -11.59 -20.10 -33.63
C ARG A 199 -10.27 -20.30 -32.87
N TYR A 200 -10.16 -19.81 -31.62
CA TYR A 200 -8.97 -19.90 -30.78
C TYR A 200 -9.18 -20.76 -29.52
N LEU A 201 -10.32 -21.43 -29.41
CA LEU A 201 -10.62 -22.50 -28.45
C LEU A 201 -10.55 -23.85 -29.14
#